data_27232e4a73f61cee1c7b0e7fa7c56f9f
#
_entry.id   27232e4a73f61cee1c7b0e7fa7c56f9f
#
_cell.length_a   1.000
_cell.length_b   1.000
_cell.length_c   1.000
_cell.angle_alpha   90.00
_cell.angle_beta   90.00
_cell.angle_gamma   90.00
#
_symmetry.space_group_name_H-M   'P 1'
#
loop_
_entity.id
_entity.type
_entity.pdbx_description
1 polymer ?
#
loop_
_entity_poly.entity_id
_entity_poly.type
_entity_poly.pdbx_seq_one_letter_code
_entity_poly.pdbx_strand_id
1 'polypeptide(L)'
;MQFANELWQADTMYGPSIKQTDGKWRKTFLIAFIDDASRLITHGQFFYADNTQNMCDAFKTALFKRGKPERLYFDNGSNYTSKEILQACVRLNIHLSHAPVRDGAAKGKIERFFRGFRDRFLVENPEFDSLEALNDKALHWIEHEYNNQHHSGIQMKPLDRFTLDHTRITFIHDDEFMEEVFFIEQNRSVSKTNVFSINNQKYECPVDLREKVVQVRFDRTKNDKFIVYYRDKRMG
;
A
#
# COMPACT_ATOMS: atom_id res chain seq x y z
N MET A 1 6.81 17.08 -9.72
CA MET A 1 7.57 17.25 -8.47
C MET A 1 9.04 17.43 -8.78
N GLN A 2 9.78 18.07 -7.85
CA GLN A 2 11.19 18.36 -8.03
C GLN A 2 12.08 17.26 -7.46
N PHE A 3 11.72 16.70 -6.30
CA PHE A 3 12.53 15.72 -5.59
C PHE A 3 11.81 14.38 -5.42
N ALA A 4 12.60 13.31 -5.29
CA ALA A 4 12.09 11.99 -4.97
C ALA A 4 11.34 12.00 -3.62
N ASN A 5 10.31 11.16 -3.54
CA ASN A 5 9.42 11.04 -2.38
C ASN A 5 8.62 12.32 -2.00
N GLU A 6 8.59 13.37 -2.84
CA GLU A 6 7.63 14.46 -2.65
C GLU A 6 6.18 14.02 -2.92
N LEU A 7 5.99 13.13 -3.89
CA LEU A 7 4.67 12.62 -4.27
C LEU A 7 4.78 11.23 -4.87
N TRP A 8 4.03 10.28 -4.33
CA TRP A 8 3.74 9.03 -5.01
C TRP A 8 2.34 9.03 -5.58
N GLN A 9 2.20 8.46 -6.77
CA GLN A 9 0.89 8.15 -7.36
C GLN A 9 0.68 6.65 -7.25
N ALA A 10 -0.55 6.25 -6.94
CA ALA A 10 -0.92 4.84 -6.92
C ALA A 10 -2.17 4.61 -7.77
N ASP A 11 -2.19 3.46 -8.41
CA ASP A 11 -3.34 3.02 -9.21
C ASP A 11 -3.34 1.50 -9.39
N THR A 12 -4.46 0.96 -9.87
CA THR A 12 -4.65 -0.46 -10.11
C THR A 12 -4.92 -0.72 -11.59
N MET A 13 -4.26 -1.74 -12.13
CA MET A 13 -4.45 -2.23 -13.49
C MET A 13 -4.97 -3.67 -13.49
N TYR A 14 -5.90 -4.01 -14.39
CA TYR A 14 -6.24 -5.39 -14.65
C TYR A 14 -5.05 -6.16 -15.23
N GLY A 15 -4.72 -7.28 -14.60
CA GLY A 15 -3.66 -8.18 -15.02
C GLY A 15 -4.18 -9.40 -15.80
N PRO A 16 -3.29 -10.36 -16.13
CA PRO A 16 -3.67 -11.60 -16.78
C PRO A 16 -4.54 -12.46 -15.86
N SER A 17 -5.32 -13.36 -16.45
CA SER A 17 -6.00 -14.40 -15.69
C SER A 17 -5.09 -15.60 -15.50
N ILE A 18 -5.14 -16.23 -14.34
CA ILE A 18 -4.36 -17.43 -14.00
C ILE A 18 -5.30 -18.60 -13.80
N LYS A 19 -4.98 -19.72 -14.43
CA LYS A 19 -5.74 -20.96 -14.27
C LYS A 19 -5.44 -21.57 -12.90
N GLN A 20 -6.50 -21.84 -12.13
CA GLN A 20 -6.41 -22.43 -10.81
C GLN A 20 -6.38 -23.96 -10.89
N THR A 21 -6.04 -24.62 -9.81
CA THR A 21 -6.03 -26.10 -9.71
C THR A 21 -7.40 -26.75 -9.94
N ASP A 22 -8.50 -26.01 -9.67
CA ASP A 22 -9.86 -26.44 -9.96
C ASP A 22 -10.27 -26.23 -11.43
N GLY A 23 -9.34 -25.78 -12.29
CA GLY A 23 -9.55 -25.51 -13.71
C GLY A 23 -10.16 -24.15 -14.03
N LYS A 24 -10.56 -23.36 -13.04
CA LYS A 24 -11.15 -22.04 -13.26
C LYS A 24 -10.09 -20.97 -13.47
N TRP A 25 -10.43 -19.97 -14.29
CA TRP A 25 -9.60 -18.81 -14.50
C TRP A 25 -9.91 -17.72 -13.47
N ARG A 26 -8.89 -17.22 -12.82
CA ARG A 26 -9.00 -16.13 -11.85
C ARG A 26 -8.25 -14.89 -12.33
N LYS A 27 -8.96 -13.77 -12.40
CA LYS A 27 -8.37 -12.45 -12.76
C LYS A 27 -7.38 -12.00 -11.71
N THR A 28 -6.36 -11.26 -12.16
CA THR A 28 -5.42 -10.58 -11.28
C THR A 28 -5.51 -9.06 -11.44
N PHE A 29 -4.97 -8.36 -10.46
CA PHE A 29 -4.95 -6.90 -10.39
C PHE A 29 -3.54 -6.47 -9.97
N LEU A 30 -2.88 -5.66 -10.79
CA LEU A 30 -1.59 -5.05 -10.44
C LEU A 30 -1.85 -3.75 -9.68
N ILE A 31 -1.47 -3.70 -8.42
CA ILE A 31 -1.41 -2.48 -7.61
C ILE A 31 0.01 -1.94 -7.70
N ALA A 32 0.19 -0.70 -8.13
CA ALA A 32 1.51 -0.11 -8.28
C ALA A 32 1.57 1.32 -7.74
N PHE A 33 2.77 1.67 -7.26
CA PHE A 33 3.12 3.01 -6.78
C PHE A 33 4.29 3.56 -7.61
N ILE A 34 4.15 4.78 -8.10
CA ILE A 34 5.19 5.48 -8.85
C ILE A 34 5.60 6.77 -8.15
N ASP A 35 6.89 7.01 -8.01
CA ASP A 35 7.41 8.30 -7.60
C ASP A 35 7.28 9.33 -8.72
N ASP A 36 6.66 10.46 -8.43
CA ASP A 36 6.32 11.47 -9.43
C ASP A 36 7.54 12.15 -10.03
N ALA A 37 8.58 12.39 -9.26
CA ALA A 37 9.78 13.10 -9.72
C ALA A 37 10.70 12.19 -10.54
N SER A 38 10.99 11.00 -10.04
CA SER A 38 11.95 10.07 -10.63
C SER A 38 11.35 9.11 -11.66
N ARG A 39 10.03 8.94 -11.68
CA ARG A 39 9.32 7.88 -12.43
C ARG A 39 9.63 6.47 -11.93
N LEU A 40 10.35 6.32 -10.82
CA LEU A 40 10.64 5.04 -10.22
C LEU A 40 9.34 4.35 -9.80
N ILE A 41 9.16 3.10 -10.16
CA ILE A 41 8.14 2.26 -9.54
C ILE A 41 8.67 1.83 -8.19
N THR A 42 8.07 2.37 -7.13
CA THR A 42 8.49 2.11 -5.76
C THR A 42 8.12 0.69 -5.33
N HIS A 43 6.96 0.21 -5.77
CA HIS A 43 6.53 -1.19 -5.72
C HIS A 43 5.39 -1.45 -6.71
N GLY A 44 5.31 -2.68 -7.20
CA GLY A 44 4.19 -3.19 -7.98
C GLY A 44 3.98 -4.66 -7.66
N GLN A 45 2.73 -5.06 -7.38
CA GLN A 45 2.40 -6.44 -6.99
C GLN A 45 1.02 -6.84 -7.50
N PHE A 46 0.91 -8.06 -8.00
CA PHE A 46 -0.34 -8.65 -8.41
C PHE A 46 -1.06 -9.34 -7.25
N PHE A 47 -2.38 -9.21 -7.26
CA PHE A 47 -3.29 -9.83 -6.30
C PHE A 47 -4.50 -10.42 -7.04
N TYR A 48 -5.20 -11.37 -6.40
CA TYR A 48 -6.47 -11.88 -6.92
C TYR A 48 -7.68 -10.99 -6.63
N ALA A 49 -7.50 -9.89 -5.94
CA ALA A 49 -8.55 -8.92 -5.64
C ALA A 49 -7.96 -7.51 -5.56
N ASP A 50 -8.72 -6.54 -6.06
CA ASP A 50 -8.49 -5.12 -5.81
C ASP A 50 -9.29 -4.71 -4.59
N ASN A 51 -8.65 -4.72 -3.42
CA ASN A 51 -9.25 -4.37 -2.14
C ASN A 51 -8.28 -3.61 -1.24
N THR A 52 -8.81 -3.02 -0.18
CA THR A 52 -8.05 -2.22 0.79
C THR A 52 -6.87 -2.98 1.41
N GLN A 53 -7.04 -4.26 1.76
CA GLN A 53 -5.98 -5.05 2.39
C GLN A 53 -4.77 -5.18 1.45
N ASN A 54 -5.01 -5.59 0.21
CA ASN A 54 -3.95 -5.75 -0.79
C ASN A 54 -3.26 -4.42 -1.11
N MET A 55 -4.03 -3.32 -1.09
CA MET A 55 -3.48 -1.97 -1.23
C MET A 55 -2.56 -1.62 -0.04
N CYS A 56 -2.96 -1.91 1.19
CA CYS A 56 -2.14 -1.71 2.38
C CYS A 56 -0.85 -2.55 2.32
N ASP A 57 -0.92 -3.80 1.90
CA ASP A 57 0.22 -4.70 1.79
C ASP A 57 1.23 -4.21 0.74
N ALA A 58 0.74 -3.80 -0.43
CA ALA A 58 1.58 -3.21 -1.48
C ALA A 58 2.20 -1.87 -1.03
N PHE A 59 1.44 -1.02 -0.33
CA PHE A 59 1.93 0.25 0.19
C PHE A 59 2.98 0.05 1.27
N LYS A 60 2.76 -0.86 2.21
CA LYS A 60 3.72 -1.23 3.25
C LYS A 60 5.05 -1.67 2.62
N THR A 61 5.00 -2.54 1.60
CA THR A 61 6.20 -3.00 0.89
C THR A 61 6.92 -1.85 0.17
N ALA A 62 6.18 -0.93 -0.45
CA ALA A 62 6.75 0.25 -1.09
C ALA A 62 7.50 1.15 -0.09
N LEU A 63 6.90 1.39 1.09
CA LEU A 63 7.48 2.20 2.17
C LEU A 63 8.80 1.60 2.69
N PHE A 64 8.86 0.30 2.90
CA PHE A 64 10.08 -0.38 3.33
C PHE A 64 11.19 -0.30 2.28
N LYS A 65 10.84 -0.46 1.02
CA LYS A 65 11.84 -0.44 -0.07
C LYS A 65 12.40 0.95 -0.36
N ARG A 66 11.56 1.99 -0.31
CA ARG A 66 11.87 3.31 -0.91
C ARG A 66 11.69 4.48 0.06
N GLY A 67 11.40 4.19 1.33
CA GLY A 67 11.16 5.23 2.34
C GLY A 67 9.78 5.85 2.21
N LYS A 68 9.56 6.92 2.94
CA LYS A 68 8.25 7.55 3.12
C LYS A 68 8.07 8.72 2.15
N PRO A 69 6.96 8.79 1.36
CA PRO A 69 6.63 9.98 0.61
C PRO A 69 6.05 11.08 1.51
N GLU A 70 6.18 12.33 1.10
CA GLU A 70 5.49 13.46 1.74
C GLU A 70 3.99 13.44 1.42
N ARG A 71 3.65 13.05 0.18
CA ARG A 71 2.28 13.01 -0.32
C ARG A 71 2.01 11.71 -1.06
N LEU A 72 0.79 11.22 -0.89
CA LEU A 72 0.26 10.07 -1.62
C LEU A 72 -0.99 10.51 -2.39
N TYR A 73 -1.04 10.19 -3.67
CA TYR A 73 -2.10 10.60 -4.58
C TYR A 73 -2.81 9.38 -5.15
N PHE A 74 -4.11 9.32 -4.91
CA PHE A 74 -4.99 8.29 -5.44
C PHE A 74 -6.10 8.88 -6.31
N ASP A 75 -6.77 8.01 -7.07
CA ASP A 75 -8.07 8.39 -7.58
C ASP A 75 -9.16 8.25 -6.49
N ASN A 76 -10.40 8.62 -6.89
CA ASN A 76 -11.55 8.53 -5.98
C ASN A 76 -12.14 7.11 -5.90
N GLY A 77 -11.38 6.06 -6.23
CA GLY A 77 -11.82 4.68 -6.06
C GLY A 77 -12.07 4.31 -4.59
N SER A 78 -13.06 3.45 -4.34
CA SER A 78 -13.48 3.09 -2.98
C SER A 78 -12.35 2.49 -2.11
N ASN A 79 -11.40 1.76 -2.72
CA ASN A 79 -10.28 1.16 -2.01
C ASN A 79 -9.28 2.20 -1.51
N TYR A 80 -9.16 3.33 -2.21
CA TYR A 80 -8.23 4.42 -1.93
C TYR A 80 -8.78 5.45 -0.91
N THR A 81 -10.09 5.40 -0.64
CA THR A 81 -10.76 6.26 0.37
C THR A 81 -10.99 5.51 1.68
N SER A 82 -10.41 4.32 1.85
CA SER A 82 -10.61 3.50 3.02
C SER A 82 -10.03 4.15 4.28
N LYS A 83 -10.67 3.87 5.42
CA LYS A 83 -10.21 4.36 6.73
C LYS A 83 -8.80 3.87 7.07
N GLU A 84 -8.44 2.67 6.63
CA GLU A 84 -7.16 2.04 6.89
C GLU A 84 -6.01 2.83 6.24
N ILE A 85 -6.13 3.14 4.96
CA ILE A 85 -5.13 3.95 4.23
C ILE A 85 -5.04 5.36 4.83
N LEU A 86 -6.20 5.99 5.10
CA LEU A 86 -6.22 7.32 5.71
C LEU A 86 -5.52 7.32 7.08
N GLN A 87 -5.82 6.35 7.95
CA GLN A 87 -5.18 6.23 9.26
C GLN A 87 -3.69 5.96 9.14
N ALA A 88 -3.27 5.10 8.22
CA ALA A 88 -1.86 4.83 7.96
C ALA A 88 -1.12 6.11 7.51
N CYS A 89 -1.69 6.87 6.58
CA CYS A 89 -1.13 8.14 6.14
C CYS A 89 -1.01 9.15 7.28
N VAL A 90 -2.05 9.28 8.13
CA VAL A 90 -2.02 10.17 9.31
C VAL A 90 -0.91 9.76 10.28
N ARG A 91 -0.80 8.49 10.63
CA ARG A 91 0.23 7.96 11.54
C ARG A 91 1.65 8.16 11.00
N LEU A 92 1.82 8.07 9.70
CA LEU A 92 3.11 8.29 9.02
C LEU A 92 3.38 9.77 8.70
N ASN A 93 2.44 10.68 9.00
CA ASN A 93 2.51 12.08 8.57
C ASN A 93 2.71 12.20 7.04
N ILE A 94 1.90 11.46 6.27
CA ILE A 94 1.83 11.51 4.82
C ILE A 94 0.56 12.27 4.44
N HIS A 95 0.66 13.29 3.61
CA HIS A 95 -0.50 14.02 3.13
C HIS A 95 -1.22 13.23 2.04
N LEU A 96 -2.43 12.75 2.34
CA LEU A 96 -3.27 12.05 1.36
C LEU A 96 -4.02 13.06 0.49
N SER A 97 -3.84 12.96 -0.82
CA SER A 97 -4.52 13.78 -1.82
C SER A 97 -5.33 12.89 -2.76
N HIS A 98 -6.53 13.33 -3.10
CA HIS A 98 -7.36 12.68 -4.11
C HIS A 98 -7.38 13.51 -5.40
N ALA A 99 -7.48 12.83 -6.54
CA ALA A 99 -7.62 13.49 -7.83
C ALA A 99 -8.83 14.44 -7.82
N PRO A 100 -8.66 15.70 -8.24
CA PRO A 100 -9.81 16.49 -8.63
C PRO A 100 -10.60 15.72 -9.70
N VAL A 101 -11.93 15.76 -9.61
CA VAL A 101 -12.80 15.15 -10.62
C VAL A 101 -12.42 15.68 -12.00
N ARG A 102 -11.95 14.79 -12.91
CA ARG A 102 -11.52 15.07 -14.30
C ARG A 102 -10.10 15.64 -14.50
N ASP A 103 -9.17 15.53 -13.55
CA ASP A 103 -7.76 15.87 -13.80
C ASP A 103 -6.98 14.62 -14.30
N GLY A 104 -7.15 14.29 -15.58
CA GLY A 104 -6.43 13.18 -16.23
C GLY A 104 -4.91 13.43 -16.36
N ALA A 105 -4.46 14.69 -16.31
CA ALA A 105 -3.02 15.01 -16.39
C ALA A 105 -2.26 14.56 -15.15
N ALA A 106 -2.90 14.59 -13.98
CA ALA A 106 -2.30 14.21 -12.72
C ALA A 106 -1.92 12.72 -12.67
N LYS A 107 -2.64 11.83 -13.38
CA LYS A 107 -2.38 10.37 -13.42
C LYS A 107 -1.54 9.91 -14.61
N GLY A 108 -1.28 10.75 -15.56
CA GLY A 108 -0.64 10.37 -16.83
C GLY A 108 0.70 9.62 -16.69
N LYS A 109 1.36 9.67 -15.54
CA LYS A 109 2.64 9.00 -15.29
C LYS A 109 2.45 7.52 -14.99
N ILE A 110 1.56 7.19 -14.06
CA ILE A 110 1.28 5.79 -13.72
C ILE A 110 0.52 5.10 -14.86
N GLU A 111 -0.36 5.81 -15.57
CA GLU A 111 -1.04 5.27 -16.76
C GLU A 111 -0.05 4.93 -17.88
N ARG A 112 0.97 5.78 -18.09
CA ARG A 112 2.05 5.50 -19.04
C ARG A 112 2.88 4.28 -18.64
N PHE A 113 3.17 4.13 -17.34
CA PHE A 113 3.80 2.93 -16.82
C PHE A 113 2.96 1.69 -17.14
N PHE A 114 1.66 1.69 -16.81
CA PHE A 114 0.78 0.56 -17.08
C PHE A 114 0.66 0.22 -18.56
N ARG A 115 0.67 1.21 -19.45
CA ARG A 115 0.73 0.98 -20.88
C ARG A 115 2.03 0.25 -21.26
N GLY A 116 3.17 0.79 -20.86
CA GLY A 116 4.47 0.17 -21.12
C GLY A 116 4.61 -1.23 -20.54
N PHE A 117 4.04 -1.46 -19.36
CA PHE A 117 4.01 -2.77 -18.71
C PHE A 117 3.20 -3.79 -19.53
N ARG A 118 2.01 -3.40 -20.01
CA ARG A 118 1.20 -4.27 -20.89
C ARG A 118 1.91 -4.56 -22.21
N ASP A 119 2.41 -3.52 -22.88
CA ASP A 119 2.91 -3.60 -24.23
C ASP A 119 4.26 -4.35 -24.31
N ARG A 120 5.02 -4.42 -23.23
CA ARG A 120 6.32 -5.08 -23.16
C ARG A 120 6.26 -6.34 -22.28
N PHE A 121 6.05 -6.20 -20.98
CA PHE A 121 6.12 -7.33 -20.05
C PHE A 121 5.04 -8.39 -20.31
N LEU A 122 3.75 -8.00 -20.44
CA LEU A 122 2.67 -8.97 -20.62
C LEU A 122 2.65 -9.58 -22.02
N VAL A 123 3.10 -8.86 -23.05
CA VAL A 123 3.24 -9.41 -24.41
C VAL A 123 4.34 -10.47 -24.47
N GLU A 124 5.48 -10.24 -23.80
CA GLU A 124 6.59 -11.19 -23.74
C GLU A 124 6.29 -12.39 -22.81
N ASN A 125 5.36 -12.25 -21.87
CA ASN A 125 4.99 -13.26 -20.90
C ASN A 125 3.46 -13.50 -20.95
N PRO A 126 2.94 -14.23 -21.94
CA PRO A 126 1.49 -14.37 -22.15
C PRO A 126 0.80 -15.29 -21.12
N GLU A 127 1.55 -16.20 -20.50
CA GLU A 127 1.00 -17.19 -19.56
C GLU A 127 1.82 -17.29 -18.28
N PHE A 128 1.13 -17.61 -17.18
CA PHE A 128 1.72 -17.79 -15.86
C PHE A 128 1.07 -18.96 -15.14
N ASP A 129 1.89 -19.81 -14.53
CA ASP A 129 1.45 -21.00 -13.80
C ASP A 129 0.83 -20.66 -12.44
N SER A 130 1.24 -19.54 -11.84
CA SER A 130 0.75 -19.12 -10.52
C SER A 130 0.85 -17.60 -10.34
N LEU A 131 0.16 -17.09 -9.32
CA LEU A 131 0.29 -15.68 -8.90
C LEU A 131 1.71 -15.35 -8.43
N GLU A 132 2.36 -16.31 -7.78
CA GLU A 132 3.73 -16.17 -7.30
C GLU A 132 4.70 -16.01 -8.48
N ALA A 133 4.64 -16.91 -9.47
CA ALA A 133 5.46 -16.83 -10.68
C ALA A 133 5.22 -15.52 -11.47
N LEU A 134 3.98 -15.04 -11.52
CA LEU A 134 3.66 -13.73 -12.11
C LEU A 134 4.33 -12.61 -11.32
N ASN A 135 4.25 -12.63 -9.99
CA ASN A 135 4.84 -11.60 -9.13
C ASN A 135 6.37 -11.58 -9.21
N ASP A 136 7.02 -12.74 -9.20
CA ASP A 136 8.48 -12.83 -9.30
C ASP A 136 8.99 -12.25 -10.62
N LYS A 137 8.37 -12.61 -11.74
CA LYS A 137 8.73 -12.06 -13.06
C LYS A 137 8.43 -10.56 -13.16
N ALA A 138 7.27 -10.12 -12.66
CA ALA A 138 6.87 -8.71 -12.70
C ALA A 138 7.82 -7.85 -11.84
N LEU A 139 8.17 -8.32 -10.64
CA LEU A 139 9.10 -7.63 -9.76
C LEU A 139 10.49 -7.55 -10.38
N HIS A 140 10.97 -8.66 -10.97
CA HIS A 140 12.24 -8.67 -11.69
C HIS A 140 12.25 -7.64 -12.83
N TRP A 141 11.20 -7.63 -13.66
CA TRP A 141 11.08 -6.67 -14.76
C TRP A 141 11.02 -5.22 -14.28
N ILE A 142 10.24 -4.93 -13.21
CA ILE A 142 10.15 -3.58 -12.63
C ILE A 142 11.52 -3.12 -12.14
N GLU A 143 12.20 -3.94 -11.33
CA GLU A 143 13.44 -3.53 -10.66
C GLU A 143 14.64 -3.49 -11.61
N HIS A 144 14.77 -4.45 -12.52
CA HIS A 144 15.97 -4.60 -13.36
C HIS A 144 15.83 -4.00 -14.76
N GLU A 145 14.60 -3.96 -15.30
CA GLU A 145 14.39 -3.37 -16.63
C GLU A 145 13.79 -1.96 -16.51
N TYR A 146 12.55 -1.81 -16.04
CA TYR A 146 11.89 -0.51 -16.04
C TYR A 146 12.65 0.54 -15.23
N ASN A 147 12.98 0.25 -13.97
CA ASN A 147 13.67 1.20 -13.09
C ASN A 147 15.12 1.50 -13.52
N ASN A 148 15.72 0.63 -14.33
CA ASN A 148 17.09 0.75 -14.84
C ASN A 148 17.19 1.15 -16.33
N GLN A 149 16.07 1.32 -17.03
CA GLN A 149 16.09 1.77 -18.42
C GLN A 149 16.02 3.30 -18.50
N HIS A 150 16.70 3.89 -19.50
CA HIS A 150 16.63 5.33 -19.77
C HIS A 150 15.18 5.76 -20.04
N HIS A 151 14.68 6.72 -19.26
CA HIS A 151 13.33 7.27 -19.39
C HIS A 151 13.39 8.66 -20.02
N SER A 152 12.83 8.81 -21.24
CA SER A 152 12.90 10.03 -22.05
C SER A 152 12.37 11.29 -21.35
N GLY A 153 11.36 11.16 -20.50
CA GLY A 153 10.74 12.30 -19.79
C GLY A 153 11.59 12.90 -18.67
N ILE A 154 12.62 12.18 -18.19
CA ILE A 154 13.55 12.66 -17.16
C ILE A 154 15.02 12.57 -17.61
N GLN A 155 15.26 12.12 -18.86
CA GLN A 155 16.58 12.00 -19.51
C GLN A 155 17.61 11.21 -18.71
N MET A 156 17.17 10.24 -17.89
CA MET A 156 18.01 9.31 -17.14
C MET A 156 17.20 8.09 -16.69
N LYS A 157 17.85 7.15 -16.01
CA LYS A 157 17.19 5.99 -15.43
C LYS A 157 16.35 6.43 -14.20
N PRO A 158 15.14 5.89 -14.00
CA PRO A 158 14.35 6.17 -12.79
C PRO A 158 15.11 5.94 -11.48
N LEU A 159 15.88 4.83 -11.40
CA LEU A 159 16.66 4.51 -10.21
C LEU A 159 17.75 5.55 -9.94
N ASP A 160 18.49 5.96 -10.97
CA ASP A 160 19.54 6.98 -10.84
C ASP A 160 18.94 8.32 -10.38
N ARG A 161 17.81 8.73 -11.01
CA ARG A 161 17.09 9.96 -10.62
C ARG A 161 16.63 9.93 -9.17
N PHE A 162 16.10 8.80 -8.71
CA PHE A 162 15.67 8.61 -7.33
C PHE A 162 16.84 8.70 -6.36
N THR A 163 17.97 8.08 -6.69
CA THR A 163 19.17 8.02 -5.87
C THR A 163 19.83 9.40 -5.68
N LEU A 164 19.68 10.33 -6.62
CA LEU A 164 20.19 11.70 -6.46
C LEU A 164 19.64 12.40 -5.21
N ASP A 165 18.45 12.06 -4.78
CA ASP A 165 17.79 12.65 -3.62
C ASP A 165 17.91 11.79 -2.35
N HIS A 166 18.79 10.77 -2.33
CA HIS A 166 18.94 9.80 -1.25
C HIS A 166 19.05 10.44 0.15
N THR A 167 19.78 11.54 0.29
CA THR A 167 19.95 12.24 1.58
C THR A 167 18.67 12.89 2.11
N ARG A 168 17.65 13.06 1.26
CA ARG A 168 16.33 13.63 1.62
C ARG A 168 15.31 12.55 1.97
N ILE A 169 15.59 11.29 1.63
CA ILE A 169 14.66 10.19 1.82
C ILE A 169 14.60 9.81 3.29
N THR A 170 13.40 9.81 3.85
CA THR A 170 13.13 9.30 5.20
C THR A 170 12.82 7.82 5.11
N PHE A 171 13.74 6.97 5.51
CA PHE A 171 13.52 5.53 5.63
C PHE A 171 12.85 5.20 6.96
N ILE A 172 12.07 4.11 6.96
CA ILE A 172 11.39 3.58 8.14
C ILE A 172 12.11 2.30 8.54
N HIS A 173 12.63 2.26 9.76
CA HIS A 173 13.46 1.15 10.25
C HIS A 173 12.82 0.36 11.41
N ASP A 174 11.65 0.80 11.88
CA ASP A 174 10.94 0.16 12.97
C ASP A 174 9.85 -0.75 12.42
N ASP A 175 10.12 -2.05 12.42
CA ASP A 175 9.21 -3.06 11.91
C ASP A 175 7.93 -3.20 12.76
N GLU A 176 8.04 -3.08 14.10
CA GLU A 176 6.89 -3.14 15.00
C GLU A 176 5.97 -1.94 14.79
N PHE A 177 6.52 -0.75 14.69
CA PHE A 177 5.76 0.46 14.37
C PHE A 177 5.05 0.32 13.02
N MET A 178 5.74 -0.20 12.00
CA MET A 178 5.16 -0.39 10.67
C MET A 178 4.03 -1.42 10.64
N GLU A 179 4.07 -2.45 11.49
CA GLU A 179 2.91 -3.34 11.63
C GLU A 179 1.71 -2.58 12.19
N GLU A 180 1.89 -1.81 13.26
CA GLU A 180 0.82 -1.07 13.94
C GLU A 180 0.26 0.09 13.10
N VAL A 181 1.05 0.66 12.19
CA VAL A 181 0.61 1.74 11.28
C VAL A 181 -0.62 1.34 10.49
N PHE A 182 -0.69 0.10 10.03
CA PHE A 182 -1.79 -0.41 9.21
C PHE A 182 -2.91 -1.08 10.00
N PHE A 183 -2.84 -1.09 11.33
CA PHE A 183 -3.92 -1.61 12.16
C PHE A 183 -5.17 -0.74 12.02
N ILE A 184 -6.32 -1.40 11.87
CA ILE A 184 -7.60 -0.73 11.95
C ILE A 184 -7.88 -0.29 13.39
N GLU A 185 -8.64 0.80 13.54
CA GLU A 185 -9.00 1.36 14.82
C GLU A 185 -10.50 1.37 14.99
N GLN A 186 -10.97 0.85 16.11
CA GLN A 186 -12.38 0.82 16.45
C GLN A 186 -12.59 1.21 17.93
N ASN A 187 -13.61 2.04 18.18
CA ASN A 187 -14.04 2.32 19.54
C ASN A 187 -14.86 1.14 20.08
N ARG A 188 -14.57 0.74 21.32
CA ARG A 188 -15.28 -0.33 22.03
C ARG A 188 -15.62 0.10 23.45
N SER A 189 -16.83 -0.22 23.88
CA SER A 189 -17.23 -0.08 25.28
C SER A 189 -16.75 -1.29 26.07
N VAL A 190 -16.09 -1.03 27.17
CA VAL A 190 -15.67 -2.07 28.12
C VAL A 190 -16.78 -2.33 29.12
N SER A 191 -17.12 -3.59 29.33
CA SER A 191 -18.15 -4.02 30.27
C SER A 191 -17.72 -3.84 31.72
N LYS A 192 -18.67 -4.03 32.67
CA LYS A 192 -18.41 -4.12 34.12
C LYS A 192 -17.48 -5.26 34.51
N THR A 193 -17.32 -6.24 33.64
CA THR A 193 -16.44 -7.41 33.83
C THR A 193 -15.13 -7.28 33.07
N ASN A 194 -14.68 -6.07 32.70
CA ASN A 194 -13.43 -5.75 31.97
C ASN A 194 -13.33 -6.35 30.58
N VAL A 195 -14.44 -6.58 29.89
CA VAL A 195 -14.46 -7.25 28.60
C VAL A 195 -14.95 -6.30 27.52
N PHE A 196 -14.28 -6.27 26.36
CA PHE A 196 -14.79 -5.72 25.11
C PHE A 196 -14.93 -6.83 24.07
N SER A 197 -15.66 -6.58 23.00
CA SER A 197 -15.88 -7.56 21.93
C SER A 197 -15.46 -7.03 20.58
N ILE A 198 -14.74 -7.88 19.80
CA ILE A 198 -14.38 -7.66 18.40
C ILE A 198 -14.71 -8.95 17.64
N ASN A 199 -15.39 -8.84 16.49
CA ASN A 199 -15.76 -9.98 15.65
C ASN A 199 -16.45 -11.11 16.42
N ASN A 200 -17.34 -10.78 17.37
CA ASN A 200 -18.06 -11.69 18.27
C ASN A 200 -17.15 -12.48 19.27
N GLN A 201 -15.88 -12.15 19.34
CA GLN A 201 -14.97 -12.68 20.36
C GLN A 201 -14.81 -11.67 21.49
N LYS A 202 -14.66 -12.16 22.70
CA LYS A 202 -14.51 -11.36 23.92
C LYS A 202 -13.05 -11.33 24.34
N TYR A 203 -12.58 -10.12 24.68
CA TYR A 203 -11.21 -9.88 25.11
C TYR A 203 -11.23 -9.16 26.45
N GLU A 204 -10.39 -9.63 27.38
CA GLU A 204 -10.22 -8.99 28.69
C GLU A 204 -9.24 -7.83 28.57
N CYS A 205 -9.47 -6.77 29.34
CA CYS A 205 -8.61 -5.61 29.40
C CYS A 205 -8.38 -5.16 30.86
N PRO A 206 -7.42 -4.25 31.11
CA PRO A 206 -7.15 -3.75 32.46
C PRO A 206 -8.39 -3.25 33.20
N VAL A 207 -8.45 -3.56 34.48
CA VAL A 207 -9.59 -3.22 35.35
C VAL A 207 -9.96 -1.73 35.35
N ASP A 208 -8.94 -0.88 35.20
CA ASP A 208 -9.09 0.58 35.17
C ASP A 208 -9.91 1.08 33.98
N LEU A 209 -10.14 0.21 32.97
CA LEU A 209 -10.88 0.55 31.75
C LEU A 209 -12.37 0.16 31.84
N ARG A 210 -12.83 -0.38 32.95
CA ARG A 210 -14.26 -0.71 33.18
C ARG A 210 -15.18 0.45 32.85
N GLU A 211 -16.28 0.15 32.18
CA GLU A 211 -17.32 1.10 31.79
C GLU A 211 -16.82 2.32 30.97
N LYS A 212 -15.61 2.24 30.44
CA LYS A 212 -15.04 3.26 29.58
C LYS A 212 -15.13 2.86 28.09
N VAL A 213 -15.07 3.86 27.24
CA VAL A 213 -14.90 3.66 25.80
C VAL A 213 -13.40 3.73 25.49
N VAL A 214 -12.88 2.68 24.90
CA VAL A 214 -11.47 2.54 24.52
C VAL A 214 -11.34 2.49 23.01
N GLN A 215 -10.19 2.91 22.48
CA GLN A 215 -9.80 2.69 21.10
C GLN A 215 -9.00 1.40 21.04
N VAL A 216 -9.43 0.45 20.20
CA VAL A 216 -8.75 -0.82 20.00
C VAL A 216 -8.18 -0.83 18.59
N ARG A 217 -6.88 -1.02 18.49
CA ARG A 217 -6.15 -1.20 17.21
C ARG A 217 -5.80 -2.66 17.03
N PHE A 218 -5.99 -3.19 15.83
CA PHE A 218 -5.71 -4.59 15.53
C PHE A 218 -5.55 -4.82 14.03
N ASP A 219 -4.84 -5.90 13.68
CA ASP A 219 -4.78 -6.39 12.31
C ASP A 219 -6.12 -7.09 11.97
N ARG A 220 -6.74 -6.69 10.86
CA ARG A 220 -8.01 -7.29 10.41
C ARG A 220 -7.87 -8.76 10.05
N THR A 221 -6.69 -9.18 9.61
CA THR A 221 -6.41 -10.53 9.12
C THR A 221 -5.87 -11.46 10.20
N LYS A 222 -5.26 -10.88 11.24
CA LYS A 222 -4.65 -11.61 12.35
C LYS A 222 -5.36 -11.21 13.64
N ASN A 223 -6.15 -12.10 14.24
CA ASN A 223 -6.83 -11.84 15.51
C ASN A 223 -5.95 -12.17 16.73
N ASP A 224 -4.66 -11.93 16.64
CA ASP A 224 -3.66 -12.33 17.64
C ASP A 224 -3.08 -11.15 18.42
N LYS A 225 -3.14 -9.94 17.88
CA LYS A 225 -2.57 -8.75 18.51
C LYS A 225 -3.63 -7.62 18.56
N PHE A 226 -3.94 -7.19 19.78
CA PHE A 226 -4.81 -6.04 20.06
C PHE A 226 -4.05 -5.03 20.90
N ILE A 227 -4.12 -3.76 20.51
CA ILE A 227 -3.54 -2.66 21.27
C ILE A 227 -4.67 -1.78 21.74
N VAL A 228 -4.78 -1.59 23.03
CA VAL A 228 -5.82 -0.78 23.64
C VAL A 228 -5.27 0.60 23.99
N TYR A 229 -5.98 1.64 23.54
CA TYR A 229 -5.69 3.02 23.89
C TYR A 229 -6.85 3.63 24.66
N TYR A 230 -6.52 4.40 25.67
CA TYR A 230 -7.46 5.22 26.42
C TYR A 230 -6.90 6.62 26.61
N ARG A 231 -7.62 7.66 26.12
CA ARG A 231 -7.15 9.07 26.13
C ARG A 231 -5.74 9.21 25.56
N ASP A 232 -5.52 8.63 24.39
CA ASP A 232 -4.26 8.61 23.63
C ASP A 232 -3.07 7.92 24.32
N LYS A 233 -3.31 7.22 25.44
CA LYS A 233 -2.30 6.40 26.11
C LYS A 233 -2.49 4.93 25.76
N ARG A 234 -1.40 4.26 25.41
CA ARG A 234 -1.36 2.79 25.26
C ARG A 234 -1.52 2.15 26.65
N MET A 235 -2.49 1.26 26.79
CA MET A 235 -2.87 0.60 28.04
C MET A 235 -2.53 -0.89 28.05
N GLY A 236 -2.32 -1.49 26.90
CA GLY A 236 -1.99 -2.90 26.73
C GLY A 236 -2.01 -3.32 25.26
#